data_cc82f840c771723fdf13ba5ee4a796c7
#
_entry.id   cc82f840c771723fdf13ba5ee4a796c7
#
_cell.length_a   1.000
_cell.length_b   1.000
_cell.length_c   1.000
_cell.angle_alpha   90.00
_cell.angle_beta   90.00
_cell.angle_gamma   90.00
#
_symmetry.space_group_name_H-M   'P 1'
#
loop_
_entity.id
_entity.type
_entity.pdbx_description
1 polymer ?
#
loop_
_entity_poly.entity_id
_entity_poly.type
_entity_poly.pdbx_seq_one_letter_code
_entity_poly.pdbx_strand_id
1 'polypeptide(L)'
;MGGNGLASRQNWCYIVTNIMHKDVNGMKERLTKKENVLIATMLFGLFFGAGNLIFPAYMGQLAGKNMWQAIIGFVITGVGLPLLGVAAMGISRSNGLMELSAKVSRPYSYFFTCALYLTIGPFFAIPRCATTPFTVAVATLMPAGSSQSLALAIFSLVFFVVVLAFSLKPGKILTHVGKILTPIFLALLAVLVIAALVNPTAAVSALEAQGAYQDQAFFTGFLEGYNTMDALACLAFGIVVINVIRGLGVEKPEHVAMCTVKAGVSSCLIMAVIYLAVTLVGVQCRVIAEEAGVACANGGEVLSLVAQYYFGDAGVWILAATVTMACLKTSVGLVTSCAETFVQLFPQGPKYKAWAVIFSVVSFAIANLGLSAIIACSVPVLMFLYPLAITLILLGLFGNLFGHSRIVYSTVTGFTLVAALFDFAKAMLGADVLSESMIASLHLRGAVAFAQKALPFYDLGVGWICPALAGLVIGLIWYAVAKKQKASAAA
;
A
#
# COMPACT_ATOMS: atom_id res chain seq x y z
N MET A 1 -11.40 -33.23 -16.91
CA MET A 1 -10.37 -32.40 -17.58
C MET A 1 -9.99 -31.29 -16.64
N GLY A 2 -9.14 -31.56 -15.67
CA GLY A 2 -8.62 -30.65 -14.68
C GLY A 2 -7.09 -30.67 -14.76
N GLY A 3 -6.46 -29.59 -15.19
CA GLY A 3 -5.01 -29.64 -15.35
C GLY A 3 -4.26 -28.31 -15.52
N ASN A 4 -4.93 -27.16 -15.49
CA ASN A 4 -4.25 -25.89 -15.81
C ASN A 4 -4.26 -24.81 -14.71
N GLY A 5 -4.80 -25.08 -13.52
CA GLY A 5 -4.76 -24.13 -12.38
C GLY A 5 -3.50 -24.27 -11.51
N LEU A 6 -2.75 -25.35 -11.65
CA LEU A 6 -1.53 -25.63 -10.91
C LEU A 6 -0.26 -25.04 -11.54
N ALA A 7 -0.32 -24.69 -12.83
CA ALA A 7 0.85 -24.24 -13.57
C ALA A 7 1.36 -22.84 -13.19
N SER A 8 0.49 -21.93 -12.70
CA SER A 8 0.93 -20.60 -12.30
C SER A 8 1.59 -20.59 -10.91
N ARG A 9 1.13 -21.44 -9.99
CA ARG A 9 1.80 -21.68 -8.70
C ARG A 9 3.18 -22.32 -8.90
N GLN A 10 3.31 -23.21 -9.86
CA GLN A 10 4.59 -23.86 -10.20
C GLN A 10 5.61 -22.88 -10.82
N ASN A 11 5.17 -21.86 -11.56
CA ASN A 11 6.11 -20.95 -12.24
C ASN A 11 6.82 -19.97 -11.30
N TRP A 12 6.18 -19.47 -10.24
CA TRP A 12 6.87 -18.70 -9.21
C TRP A 12 7.76 -19.59 -8.34
N CYS A 13 7.30 -20.76 -7.95
CA CYS A 13 8.12 -21.78 -7.30
C CYS A 13 9.25 -22.25 -8.23
N TYR A 14 9.01 -22.42 -9.53
CA TYR A 14 10.01 -22.92 -10.48
C TYR A 14 11.18 -21.95 -10.69
N ILE A 15 10.97 -20.64 -10.57
CA ILE A 15 12.05 -19.63 -10.65
C ILE A 15 12.89 -19.66 -9.37
N VAL A 16 12.27 -19.86 -8.23
CA VAL A 16 12.97 -20.02 -6.95
C VAL A 16 13.63 -21.41 -6.88
N THR A 17 12.97 -22.46 -7.37
CA THR A 17 13.47 -23.85 -7.33
C THR A 17 14.64 -24.11 -8.30
N ASN A 18 14.68 -23.47 -9.46
CA ASN A 18 15.81 -23.61 -10.40
C ASN A 18 17.11 -22.91 -9.93
N ILE A 19 17.01 -22.02 -8.94
CA ILE A 19 18.18 -21.46 -8.26
C ILE A 19 18.65 -22.39 -7.11
N MET A 20 17.82 -23.36 -6.70
CA MET A 20 17.94 -24.08 -5.44
C MET A 20 18.04 -25.62 -5.56
N HIS A 21 18.39 -26.16 -6.71
CA HIS A 21 18.70 -27.59 -6.79
C HIS A 21 20.06 -27.89 -6.18
N LYS A 22 20.13 -27.86 -4.83
CA LYS A 22 21.01 -28.73 -4.02
C LYS A 22 20.66 -28.58 -2.52
N ASP A 23 20.45 -29.71 -1.89
CA ASP A 23 20.27 -29.96 -0.45
C ASP A 23 18.84 -29.88 0.09
N VAL A 24 18.05 -30.89 -0.22
CA VAL A 24 16.82 -31.24 0.51
C VAL A 24 17.16 -32.42 1.44
N ASN A 25 17.41 -32.11 2.71
CA ASN A 25 17.17 -33.02 3.84
C ASN A 25 17.43 -32.28 5.15
N GLY A 26 16.36 -31.73 5.75
CA GLY A 26 16.37 -31.20 7.10
C GLY A 26 15.43 -29.99 7.23
N MET A 27 14.44 -30.06 8.12
CA MET A 27 13.62 -28.91 8.48
C MET A 27 14.52 -27.77 8.99
N LYS A 28 14.62 -26.68 8.24
CA LYS A 28 15.42 -25.50 8.63
C LYS A 28 14.66 -24.68 9.68
N GLU A 29 15.35 -24.25 10.69
CA GLU A 29 14.82 -23.29 11.67
C GLU A 29 15.07 -21.84 11.27
N ARG A 30 16.06 -21.60 10.40
CA ARG A 30 16.51 -20.25 10.02
C ARG A 30 16.93 -20.22 8.54
N LEU A 31 16.72 -19.06 7.92
CA LEU A 31 17.23 -18.76 6.59
C LEU A 31 18.74 -18.48 6.65
N THR A 32 19.46 -18.86 5.62
CA THR A 32 20.85 -18.43 5.41
C THR A 32 20.90 -16.92 5.10
N LYS A 33 22.08 -16.30 5.21
CA LYS A 33 22.25 -14.87 4.87
C LYS A 33 21.81 -14.57 3.43
N LYS A 34 22.12 -15.43 2.47
CA LYS A 34 21.72 -15.27 1.06
C LYS A 34 20.21 -15.37 0.87
N GLU A 35 19.56 -16.34 1.51
CA GLU A 35 18.12 -16.52 1.48
C GLU A 35 17.41 -15.35 2.15
N ASN A 36 17.96 -14.81 3.26
CA ASN A 36 17.42 -13.65 3.95
C ASN A 36 17.44 -12.39 3.06
N VAL A 37 18.56 -12.16 2.36
CA VAL A 37 18.67 -11.07 1.37
C VAL A 37 17.68 -11.27 0.22
N LEU A 38 17.52 -12.51 -0.26
CA LEU A 38 16.55 -12.83 -1.32
C LEU A 38 15.12 -12.46 -0.89
N ILE A 39 14.70 -12.88 0.33
CA ILE A 39 13.37 -12.55 0.86
C ILE A 39 13.22 -11.04 1.11
N ALA A 40 14.26 -10.38 1.63
CA ALA A 40 14.24 -8.93 1.83
C ALA A 40 14.06 -8.16 0.50
N THR A 41 14.79 -8.57 -0.54
CA THR A 41 14.67 -7.97 -1.88
C THR A 41 13.31 -8.25 -2.51
N MET A 42 12.75 -9.44 -2.26
CA MET A 42 11.42 -9.80 -2.72
C MET A 42 10.34 -8.96 -2.03
N LEU A 43 10.41 -8.80 -0.71
CA LEU A 43 9.52 -7.94 0.07
C LEU A 43 9.58 -6.49 -0.41
N PHE A 44 10.79 -5.96 -0.56
CA PHE A 44 10.99 -4.62 -1.12
C PHE A 44 10.34 -4.48 -2.50
N GLY A 45 10.57 -5.44 -3.40
CA GLY A 45 10.00 -5.41 -4.75
C GLY A 45 8.48 -5.58 -4.82
N LEU A 46 7.86 -6.20 -3.80
CA LEU A 46 6.39 -6.34 -3.68
C LEU A 46 5.73 -5.05 -3.18
N PHE A 47 6.37 -4.37 -2.22
CA PHE A 47 5.81 -3.17 -1.62
C PHE A 47 6.18 -1.90 -2.40
N PHE A 48 7.34 -1.85 -3.01
CA PHE A 48 7.82 -0.63 -3.66
C PHE A 48 7.12 -0.38 -5.01
N GLY A 49 6.20 0.57 -5.03
CA GLY A 49 5.41 0.99 -6.20
C GLY A 49 5.42 2.51 -6.40
N ALA A 50 4.52 2.99 -7.26
CA ALA A 50 4.38 4.41 -7.57
C ALA A 50 4.12 5.28 -6.33
N GLY A 51 3.25 4.81 -5.43
CA GLY A 51 2.90 5.51 -4.20
C GLY A 51 4.09 5.81 -3.31
N ASN A 52 5.03 4.87 -3.24
CA ASN A 52 6.22 4.96 -2.40
C ASN A 52 7.21 6.07 -2.84
N LEU A 53 7.00 6.64 -4.00
CA LEU A 53 7.76 7.78 -4.51
C LEU A 53 7.00 9.09 -4.35
N ILE A 54 5.74 9.10 -4.80
CA ILE A 54 5.00 10.35 -4.90
C ILE A 54 4.58 10.89 -3.52
N PHE A 55 4.18 10.03 -2.58
CA PHE A 55 3.69 10.51 -1.28
C PHE A 55 4.79 11.09 -0.39
N PRO A 56 5.96 10.46 -0.19
CA PRO A 56 7.01 11.09 0.59
C PRO A 56 7.58 12.35 -0.06
N ALA A 57 7.61 12.45 -1.42
CA ALA A 57 8.01 13.65 -2.11
C ALA A 57 7.04 14.82 -1.83
N TYR A 58 5.74 14.58 -1.98
CA TYR A 58 4.73 15.61 -1.72
C TYR A 58 4.66 16.01 -0.25
N MET A 59 4.75 15.03 0.65
CA MET A 59 4.86 15.26 2.08
C MET A 59 6.06 16.17 2.41
N GLY A 60 7.22 15.91 1.81
CA GLY A 60 8.43 16.71 2.01
C GLY A 60 8.23 18.17 1.63
N GLN A 61 7.61 18.43 0.47
CA GLN A 61 7.30 19.78 0.00
C GLN A 61 6.41 20.56 0.99
N LEU A 62 5.41 19.90 1.58
CA LEU A 62 4.46 20.53 2.49
C LEU A 62 4.99 20.61 3.93
N ALA A 63 5.72 19.60 4.39
CA ALA A 63 6.18 19.51 5.78
C ALA A 63 7.33 20.50 6.12
N GLY A 64 8.16 20.87 5.16
CA GLY A 64 9.24 21.83 5.38
C GLY A 64 10.07 21.47 6.62
N LYS A 65 10.25 22.41 7.55
CA LYS A 65 11.02 22.23 8.80
C LYS A 65 10.49 21.11 9.70
N ASN A 66 9.19 20.75 9.59
CA ASN A 66 8.53 19.70 10.37
C ASN A 66 8.64 18.32 9.70
N MET A 67 9.44 18.17 8.65
CA MET A 67 9.58 16.92 7.92
C MET A 67 10.01 15.72 8.79
N TRP A 68 10.80 15.97 9.84
CA TRP A 68 11.28 14.88 10.71
C TRP A 68 10.14 14.21 11.48
N GLN A 69 9.19 14.98 11.99
CA GLN A 69 8.01 14.46 12.65
C GLN A 69 7.09 13.73 11.63
N ALA A 70 6.91 14.33 10.45
CA ALA A 70 6.09 13.76 9.38
C ALA A 70 6.65 12.43 8.89
N ILE A 71 7.96 12.32 8.62
CA ILE A 71 8.56 11.07 8.12
C ILE A 71 8.54 9.96 9.16
N ILE A 72 8.65 10.25 10.46
CA ILE A 72 8.51 9.23 11.52
C ILE A 72 7.10 8.64 11.47
N GLY A 73 6.06 9.48 11.43
CA GLY A 73 4.67 9.03 11.28
C GLY A 73 4.46 8.19 10.02
N PHE A 74 4.97 8.68 8.89
CA PHE A 74 4.88 8.03 7.60
C PHE A 74 5.54 6.63 7.58
N VAL A 75 6.74 6.50 8.15
CA VAL A 75 7.48 5.22 8.21
C VAL A 75 6.76 4.19 9.09
N ILE A 76 6.10 4.61 10.16
CA ILE A 76 5.32 3.68 11.00
C ILE A 76 4.23 3.00 10.18
N THR A 77 3.51 3.72 9.34
CA THR A 77 2.39 3.19 8.56
C THR A 77 2.79 2.65 7.20
N GLY A 78 3.69 3.32 6.50
CA GLY A 78 4.15 2.92 5.17
C GLY A 78 5.18 1.79 5.18
N VAL A 79 5.85 1.54 6.32
CA VAL A 79 6.89 0.50 6.43
C VAL A 79 6.62 -0.47 7.57
N GLY A 80 6.31 0.04 8.76
CA GLY A 80 6.11 -0.77 9.97
C GLY A 80 4.89 -1.67 9.87
N LEU A 81 3.74 -1.13 9.49
CA LEU A 81 2.50 -1.91 9.36
C LEU A 81 2.58 -3.02 8.31
N PRO A 82 3.14 -2.82 7.10
CA PRO A 82 3.34 -3.89 6.14
C PRO A 82 4.14 -5.08 6.70
N LEU A 83 5.22 -4.80 7.42
CA LEU A 83 6.01 -5.84 8.06
C LEU A 83 5.19 -6.62 9.10
N LEU A 84 4.47 -5.89 9.96
CA LEU A 84 3.60 -6.49 10.99
C LEU A 84 2.47 -7.31 10.35
N GLY A 85 1.92 -6.87 9.21
CA GLY A 85 0.86 -7.58 8.50
C GLY A 85 1.32 -8.94 7.95
N VAL A 86 2.49 -9.01 7.33
CA VAL A 86 3.05 -10.31 6.88
C VAL A 86 3.35 -11.21 8.08
N ALA A 87 3.91 -10.66 9.16
CA ALA A 87 4.16 -11.40 10.40
C ALA A 87 2.86 -11.93 11.03
N ALA A 88 1.79 -11.11 11.03
CA ALA A 88 0.47 -11.50 11.54
C ALA A 88 -0.11 -12.71 10.81
N MET A 89 0.02 -12.77 9.48
CA MET A 89 -0.41 -13.94 8.71
C MET A 89 0.38 -15.19 9.06
N GLY A 90 1.69 -15.08 9.25
CA GLY A 90 2.54 -16.20 9.68
C GLY A 90 2.15 -16.72 11.06
N ILE A 91 2.02 -15.84 12.05
CA ILE A 91 1.68 -16.17 13.45
C ILE A 91 0.27 -16.72 13.56
N SER A 92 -0.70 -16.10 12.88
CA SER A 92 -2.10 -16.53 12.91
C SER A 92 -2.36 -17.81 12.12
N ARG A 93 -1.34 -18.36 11.44
CA ARG A 93 -1.42 -19.55 10.55
C ARG A 93 -2.46 -19.42 9.45
N SER A 94 -2.72 -18.20 8.98
CA SER A 94 -3.72 -17.94 7.94
C SER A 94 -3.09 -18.02 6.55
N ASN A 95 -3.76 -18.73 5.62
CA ASN A 95 -3.30 -18.90 4.24
C ASN A 95 -3.74 -17.75 3.32
N GLY A 96 -3.96 -16.57 3.86
CA GLY A 96 -4.33 -15.36 3.15
C GLY A 96 -5.30 -14.48 3.93
N LEU A 97 -5.63 -13.34 3.32
CA LEU A 97 -6.51 -12.34 3.93
C LEU A 97 -7.90 -12.88 4.25
N MET A 98 -8.47 -13.69 3.34
CA MET A 98 -9.81 -14.24 3.53
C MET A 98 -9.90 -15.12 4.77
N GLU A 99 -8.90 -15.96 5.02
CA GLU A 99 -8.86 -16.81 6.19
C GLU A 99 -8.61 -16.02 7.48
N LEU A 100 -7.70 -15.03 7.43
CA LEU A 100 -7.45 -14.16 8.58
C LEU A 100 -8.71 -13.37 8.97
N SER A 101 -9.39 -12.76 8.01
CA SER A 101 -10.60 -11.98 8.24
C SER A 101 -11.84 -12.84 8.58
N ALA A 102 -11.86 -14.12 8.19
CA ALA A 102 -12.91 -15.06 8.57
C ALA A 102 -12.93 -15.37 10.08
N LYS A 103 -11.83 -15.09 10.81
CA LYS A 103 -11.80 -15.16 12.27
C LYS A 103 -12.77 -14.16 12.92
N VAL A 104 -13.09 -13.07 12.25
CA VAL A 104 -14.16 -12.14 12.64
C VAL A 104 -15.53 -12.74 12.31
N SER A 105 -15.83 -12.89 11.03
CA SER A 105 -17.04 -13.56 10.53
C SER A 105 -16.91 -13.87 9.04
N ARG A 106 -17.70 -14.84 8.53
CA ARG A 106 -17.73 -15.14 7.08
C ARG A 106 -18.17 -13.93 6.23
N PRO A 107 -19.28 -13.23 6.52
CA PRO A 107 -19.67 -12.05 5.74
C PRO A 107 -18.60 -10.96 5.74
N TYR A 108 -17.98 -10.69 6.91
CA TYR A 108 -16.90 -9.72 7.01
C TYR A 108 -15.70 -10.11 6.14
N SER A 109 -15.34 -11.39 6.06
CA SER A 109 -14.20 -11.83 5.26
C SER A 109 -14.41 -11.58 3.76
N TYR A 110 -15.60 -11.83 3.23
CA TYR A 110 -15.94 -11.49 1.85
C TYR A 110 -15.91 -9.98 1.61
N PHE A 111 -16.58 -9.22 2.47
CA PHE A 111 -16.61 -7.77 2.39
C PHE A 111 -15.21 -7.17 2.41
N PHE A 112 -14.43 -7.48 3.45
CA PHE A 112 -13.12 -6.87 3.64
C PHE A 112 -12.11 -7.31 2.56
N THR A 113 -12.15 -8.58 2.14
CA THR A 113 -11.28 -9.07 1.05
C THR A 113 -11.64 -8.40 -0.28
N CYS A 114 -12.92 -8.31 -0.63
CA CYS A 114 -13.34 -7.62 -1.85
C CYS A 114 -12.97 -6.13 -1.81
N ALA A 115 -13.28 -5.43 -0.71
CA ALA A 115 -13.00 -4.01 -0.56
C ALA A 115 -11.51 -3.73 -0.66
N LEU A 116 -10.67 -4.53 0.00
CA LEU A 116 -9.22 -4.39 -0.03
C LEU A 116 -8.66 -4.63 -1.45
N TYR A 117 -9.03 -5.74 -2.10
CA TYR A 117 -8.52 -6.05 -3.43
C TYR A 117 -9.02 -5.08 -4.51
N LEU A 118 -10.23 -4.56 -4.40
CA LEU A 118 -10.73 -3.52 -5.30
C LEU A 118 -9.97 -2.20 -5.09
N THR A 119 -9.63 -1.87 -3.85
CA THR A 119 -8.87 -0.65 -3.49
C THR A 119 -7.44 -0.70 -4.01
N ILE A 120 -6.67 -1.77 -3.70
CA ILE A 120 -5.30 -1.92 -4.22
C ILE A 120 -5.26 -2.34 -5.69
N GLY A 121 -6.39 -2.76 -6.23
CA GLY A 121 -6.57 -3.21 -7.61
C GLY A 121 -7.13 -2.09 -8.50
N PRO A 122 -8.29 -2.36 -9.13
CA PRO A 122 -8.79 -1.55 -10.24
C PRO A 122 -9.22 -0.14 -9.86
N PHE A 123 -9.51 0.15 -8.58
CA PHE A 123 -10.05 1.47 -8.23
C PHE A 123 -8.96 2.52 -8.00
N PHE A 124 -7.83 2.18 -7.36
CA PHE A 124 -6.86 3.20 -7.00
C PHE A 124 -5.41 2.87 -7.36
N ALA A 125 -4.82 1.74 -6.90
CA ALA A 125 -3.40 1.53 -7.09
C ALA A 125 -3.01 1.23 -8.54
N ILE A 126 -3.79 0.42 -9.26
CA ILE A 126 -3.52 0.13 -10.69
C ILE A 126 -3.69 1.39 -11.56
N PRO A 127 -4.79 2.18 -11.47
CA PRO A 127 -4.90 3.45 -12.20
C PRO A 127 -3.76 4.42 -11.92
N ARG A 128 -3.33 4.55 -10.63
CA ARG A 128 -2.17 5.38 -10.27
C ARG A 128 -0.88 4.95 -10.95
N CYS A 129 -0.70 3.67 -11.19
CA CYS A 129 0.48 3.19 -11.91
C CYS A 129 0.54 3.67 -13.37
N ALA A 130 -0.58 4.02 -14.00
CA ALA A 130 -0.59 4.64 -15.32
C ALA A 130 -0.45 6.16 -15.23
N THR A 131 -1.16 6.80 -14.29
CA THR A 131 -1.17 8.26 -14.20
C THR A 131 0.12 8.84 -13.62
N THR A 132 0.81 8.14 -12.71
CA THR A 132 2.07 8.62 -12.13
C THR A 132 3.16 8.84 -13.17
N PRO A 133 3.53 7.86 -14.03
CA PRO A 133 4.53 8.10 -15.08
C PRO A 133 4.07 9.13 -16.10
N PHE A 134 2.78 9.22 -16.40
CA PHE A 134 2.23 10.27 -17.25
C PHE A 134 2.51 11.65 -16.65
N THR A 135 2.18 11.86 -15.37
CA THR A 135 2.38 13.14 -14.67
C THR A 135 3.87 13.48 -14.55
N VAL A 136 4.72 12.50 -14.26
CA VAL A 136 6.18 12.72 -14.11
C VAL A 136 6.83 13.14 -15.42
N ALA A 137 6.35 12.65 -16.56
CA ALA A 137 7.02 12.88 -17.83
C ALA A 137 6.19 13.65 -18.85
N VAL A 138 5.12 13.01 -19.29
CA VAL A 138 4.38 13.49 -20.47
C VAL A 138 3.76 14.84 -20.16
N ALA A 139 3.10 14.99 -19.02
CA ALA A 139 2.44 16.23 -18.64
C ALA A 139 3.43 17.41 -18.51
N THR A 140 4.63 17.14 -17.96
CA THR A 140 5.66 18.16 -17.74
C THR A 140 6.30 18.65 -19.04
N LEU A 141 6.47 17.75 -20.01
CA LEU A 141 7.14 18.04 -21.29
C LEU A 141 6.19 18.40 -22.42
N MET A 142 4.88 18.44 -22.16
CA MET A 142 3.89 18.81 -23.17
C MET A 142 3.96 20.30 -23.50
N PRO A 143 3.87 20.66 -24.80
CA PRO A 143 3.75 22.06 -25.22
C PRO A 143 2.52 22.73 -24.58
N ALA A 144 2.64 24.01 -24.28
CA ALA A 144 1.52 24.81 -23.80
C ALA A 144 0.36 24.79 -24.80
N GLY A 145 -0.87 24.56 -24.32
CA GLY A 145 -2.07 24.47 -25.15
C GLY A 145 -2.42 23.06 -25.66
N SER A 146 -1.59 22.06 -25.38
CA SER A 146 -1.90 20.66 -25.69
C SER A 146 -2.99 20.10 -24.77
N SER A 147 -3.87 19.23 -25.30
CA SER A 147 -4.90 18.56 -24.50
C SER A 147 -4.29 17.47 -23.62
N GLN A 148 -4.08 17.77 -22.34
CA GLN A 148 -3.59 16.80 -21.36
C GLN A 148 -4.51 15.58 -21.23
N SER A 149 -5.83 15.77 -21.29
CA SER A 149 -6.81 14.68 -21.21
C SER A 149 -6.67 13.69 -22.35
N LEU A 150 -6.49 14.19 -23.60
CA LEU A 150 -6.29 13.30 -24.74
C LEU A 150 -4.96 12.56 -24.66
N ALA A 151 -3.89 13.23 -24.25
CA ALA A 151 -2.58 12.62 -24.09
C ALA A 151 -2.60 11.54 -22.99
N LEU A 152 -3.28 11.80 -21.85
CA LEU A 152 -3.48 10.83 -20.78
C LEU A 152 -4.29 9.62 -21.28
N ALA A 153 -5.35 9.85 -22.07
CA ALA A 153 -6.16 8.77 -22.62
C ALA A 153 -5.35 7.84 -23.54
N ILE A 154 -4.53 8.42 -24.41
CA ILE A 154 -3.66 7.65 -25.32
C ILE A 154 -2.59 6.90 -24.52
N PHE A 155 -1.90 7.57 -23.59
CA PHE A 155 -0.87 6.97 -22.76
C PHE A 155 -1.41 5.81 -21.93
N SER A 156 -2.52 6.05 -21.20
CA SER A 156 -3.15 5.04 -20.36
C SER A 156 -3.69 3.86 -21.18
N LEU A 157 -4.23 4.09 -22.37
CA LEU A 157 -4.65 3.03 -23.28
C LEU A 157 -3.48 2.10 -23.63
N VAL A 158 -2.37 2.67 -24.12
CA VAL A 158 -1.17 1.91 -24.45
C VAL A 158 -0.65 1.16 -23.23
N PHE A 159 -0.57 1.84 -22.08
CA PHE A 159 -0.12 1.24 -20.82
C PHE A 159 -0.97 0.02 -20.43
N PHE A 160 -2.31 0.14 -20.46
CA PHE A 160 -3.20 -0.97 -20.06
C PHE A 160 -3.29 -2.08 -21.10
N VAL A 161 -3.10 -1.80 -22.38
CA VAL A 161 -2.94 -2.87 -23.41
C VAL A 161 -1.70 -3.70 -23.10
N VAL A 162 -0.58 -3.05 -22.75
CA VAL A 162 0.66 -3.75 -22.36
C VAL A 162 0.47 -4.53 -21.05
N VAL A 163 -0.13 -3.90 -20.02
CA VAL A 163 -0.46 -4.57 -18.75
C VAL A 163 -1.31 -5.82 -18.99
N LEU A 164 -2.37 -5.72 -19.78
CA LEU A 164 -3.25 -6.84 -20.07
C LEU A 164 -2.52 -7.95 -20.85
N ALA A 165 -1.73 -7.60 -21.86
CA ALA A 165 -0.97 -8.57 -22.64
C ALA A 165 -0.03 -9.41 -21.74
N PHE A 166 0.65 -8.77 -20.77
CA PHE A 166 1.52 -9.46 -19.82
C PHE A 166 0.73 -10.23 -18.75
N SER A 167 -0.38 -9.70 -18.26
CA SER A 167 -1.22 -10.37 -17.26
C SER A 167 -1.90 -11.63 -17.82
N LEU A 168 -2.24 -11.65 -19.12
CA LEU A 168 -2.83 -12.83 -19.76
C LEU A 168 -1.83 -13.97 -20.02
N LYS A 169 -0.53 -13.64 -20.07
CA LYS A 169 0.57 -14.60 -20.25
C LYS A 169 1.66 -14.33 -19.21
N PRO A 170 1.42 -14.61 -17.93
CA PRO A 170 2.42 -14.39 -16.89
C PRO A 170 3.64 -15.27 -17.16
N GLY A 171 4.65 -14.74 -17.79
CA GLY A 171 5.86 -15.42 -18.24
C GLY A 171 7.12 -14.87 -17.59
N LYS A 172 8.26 -15.50 -17.90
CA LYS A 172 9.60 -15.16 -17.38
C LYS A 172 10.04 -13.71 -17.64
N ILE A 173 9.44 -13.01 -18.61
CA ILE A 173 9.81 -11.64 -19.03
C ILE A 173 9.68 -10.65 -17.87
N LEU A 174 8.59 -10.69 -17.09
CA LEU A 174 8.39 -9.79 -15.94
C LEU A 174 9.46 -9.97 -14.86
N THR A 175 9.93 -11.20 -14.66
CA THR A 175 10.98 -11.50 -13.69
C THR A 175 12.31 -10.94 -14.13
N HIS A 176 12.67 -11.05 -15.41
CA HIS A 176 13.91 -10.50 -15.95
C HIS A 176 13.88 -8.97 -15.98
N VAL A 177 12.78 -8.39 -16.42
CA VAL A 177 12.54 -6.94 -16.43
C VAL A 177 12.66 -6.38 -15.01
N GLY A 178 12.04 -7.02 -14.01
CA GLY A 178 12.15 -6.59 -12.61
C GLY A 178 13.57 -6.69 -12.03
N LYS A 179 14.36 -7.69 -12.42
CA LYS A 179 15.74 -7.85 -11.95
C LYS A 179 16.69 -6.78 -12.47
N ILE A 180 16.47 -6.27 -13.67
CA ILE A 180 17.32 -5.26 -14.31
C ILE A 180 16.83 -3.85 -13.98
N LEU A 181 15.53 -3.63 -14.07
CA LEU A 181 14.95 -2.28 -13.96
C LEU A 181 14.89 -1.75 -12.55
N THR A 182 14.68 -2.61 -11.54
CA THR A 182 14.68 -2.16 -10.15
C THR A 182 16.04 -1.58 -9.71
N PRO A 183 17.19 -2.22 -9.96
CA PRO A 183 18.49 -1.61 -9.68
C PRO A 183 18.76 -0.33 -10.48
N ILE A 184 18.37 -0.26 -11.75
CA ILE A 184 18.54 0.93 -12.58
C ILE A 184 17.71 2.08 -12.01
N PHE A 185 16.45 1.82 -11.70
CA PHE A 185 15.56 2.80 -11.06
C PHE A 185 16.14 3.34 -9.75
N LEU A 186 16.61 2.43 -8.86
CA LEU A 186 17.22 2.83 -7.58
C LEU A 186 18.50 3.63 -7.78
N ALA A 187 19.32 3.29 -8.77
CA ALA A 187 20.52 4.04 -9.10
C ALA A 187 20.18 5.46 -9.59
N LEU A 188 19.16 5.60 -10.45
CA LEU A 188 18.73 6.92 -10.95
C LEU A 188 18.08 7.76 -9.84
N LEU A 189 17.27 7.14 -8.99
CA LEU A 189 16.72 7.80 -7.81
C LEU A 189 17.85 8.26 -6.88
N ALA A 190 18.87 7.43 -6.66
CA ALA A 190 20.03 7.79 -5.86
C ALA A 190 20.79 8.97 -6.45
N VAL A 191 20.97 9.05 -7.77
CA VAL A 191 21.59 10.20 -8.46
C VAL A 191 20.78 11.48 -8.21
N LEU A 192 19.45 11.42 -8.36
CA LEU A 192 18.58 12.57 -8.08
C LEU A 192 18.70 13.03 -6.62
N VAL A 193 18.64 12.06 -5.69
CA VAL A 193 18.78 12.34 -4.24
C VAL A 193 20.15 12.96 -3.93
N ILE A 194 21.23 12.39 -4.48
CA ILE A 194 22.58 12.90 -4.26
C ILE A 194 22.71 14.33 -4.81
N ALA A 195 22.17 14.61 -6.01
CA ALA A 195 22.17 15.93 -6.59
C ALA A 195 21.47 16.96 -5.68
N ALA A 196 20.28 16.60 -5.16
CA ALA A 196 19.51 17.45 -4.25
C ALA A 196 20.20 17.66 -2.87
N LEU A 197 20.98 16.68 -2.40
CA LEU A 197 21.71 16.78 -1.13
C LEU A 197 23.05 17.54 -1.25
N VAL A 198 23.73 17.39 -2.40
CA VAL A 198 25.01 18.06 -2.66
C VAL A 198 24.81 19.55 -2.99
N ASN A 199 23.75 19.87 -3.71
CA ASN A 199 23.40 21.22 -4.10
C ASN A 199 22.00 21.60 -3.56
N PRO A 200 21.82 21.72 -2.23
CA PRO A 200 20.53 22.03 -1.66
C PRO A 200 20.09 23.45 -2.04
N THR A 201 18.83 23.62 -2.39
CA THR A 201 18.22 24.93 -2.72
C THR A 201 17.99 25.79 -1.47
N ALA A 202 17.69 25.12 -0.34
CA ALA A 202 17.57 25.77 0.96
C ALA A 202 17.84 24.81 2.12
N ALA A 203 18.17 25.38 3.28
CA ALA A 203 18.20 24.60 4.52
C ALA A 203 16.78 24.19 4.93
N VAL A 204 16.59 22.94 5.33
CA VAL A 204 15.28 22.40 5.77
C VAL A 204 14.65 23.27 6.87
N SER A 205 15.46 23.78 7.81
CA SER A 205 15.02 24.62 8.92
C SER A 205 14.48 25.99 8.50
N ALA A 206 14.79 26.44 7.28
CA ALA A 206 14.36 27.74 6.76
C ALA A 206 12.98 27.70 6.11
N LEU A 207 12.46 26.51 5.82
CA LEU A 207 11.21 26.30 5.10
C LEU A 207 10.05 26.06 6.07
N GLU A 208 9.10 26.98 6.11
CA GLU A 208 7.92 26.85 6.98
C GLU A 208 7.02 25.69 6.51
N ALA A 209 6.44 24.97 7.47
CA ALA A 209 5.47 23.92 7.18
C ALA A 209 4.15 24.52 6.65
N GLN A 210 3.40 23.76 5.85
CA GLN A 210 2.13 24.19 5.26
C GLN A 210 0.98 23.30 5.74
N GLY A 211 -0.22 23.88 5.79
CA GLY A 211 -1.43 23.17 6.14
C GLY A 211 -1.33 22.43 7.47
N ALA A 212 -1.84 21.22 7.54
CA ALA A 212 -1.85 20.39 8.74
C ALA A 212 -0.44 20.01 9.27
N TYR A 213 0.61 20.17 8.45
CA TYR A 213 1.99 19.89 8.89
C TYR A 213 2.54 20.97 9.84
N GLN A 214 1.89 22.13 9.99
CA GLN A 214 2.29 23.17 10.95
C GLN A 214 2.16 22.66 12.39
N ASP A 215 1.00 22.12 12.74
CA ASP A 215 0.64 21.75 14.11
C ASP A 215 0.61 20.24 14.38
N GLN A 216 0.36 19.42 13.33
CA GLN A 216 0.10 17.98 13.46
C GLN A 216 0.98 17.15 12.53
N ALA A 217 2.22 17.53 12.29
CA ALA A 217 3.10 16.93 11.29
C ALA A 217 3.24 15.40 11.45
N PHE A 218 3.37 14.90 12.68
CA PHE A 218 3.48 13.47 12.94
C PHE A 218 2.21 12.70 12.50
N PHE A 219 1.02 13.15 12.92
CA PHE A 219 -0.23 12.47 12.57
C PHE A 219 -0.57 12.64 11.10
N THR A 220 -0.27 13.80 10.53
CA THR A 220 -0.44 14.02 9.09
C THR A 220 0.46 13.06 8.29
N GLY A 221 1.72 12.93 8.66
CA GLY A 221 2.63 11.94 8.06
C GLY A 221 2.18 10.50 8.27
N PHE A 222 1.66 10.16 9.45
CA PHE A 222 1.10 8.84 9.76
C PHE A 222 -0.06 8.50 8.82
N LEU A 223 -0.98 9.44 8.58
CA LEU A 223 -2.10 9.26 7.67
C LEU A 223 -1.65 9.27 6.20
N GLU A 224 -0.63 10.07 5.86
CA GLU A 224 -0.06 10.08 4.51
C GLU A 224 0.54 8.73 4.13
N GLY A 225 1.10 7.99 5.10
CA GLY A 225 1.56 6.62 4.88
C GLY A 225 0.44 5.65 4.48
N TYR A 226 -0.84 5.92 4.77
CA TYR A 226 -1.97 5.13 4.26
C TYR A 226 -2.05 5.19 2.73
N ASN A 227 -1.66 6.31 2.14
CA ASN A 227 -1.73 6.53 0.70
C ASN A 227 -0.77 5.64 -0.09
N THR A 228 0.27 5.06 0.54
CA THR A 228 1.13 4.05 -0.10
C THR A 228 0.40 2.74 -0.37
N MET A 229 -0.66 2.43 0.41
CA MET A 229 -1.43 1.19 0.39
C MET A 229 -0.62 -0.07 0.75
N ASP A 230 0.59 0.06 1.28
CA ASP A 230 1.49 -1.06 1.54
C ASP A 230 0.97 -2.00 2.64
N ALA A 231 0.29 -1.46 3.67
CA ALA A 231 -0.32 -2.27 4.72
C ALA A 231 -1.52 -3.10 4.20
N LEU A 232 -2.25 -2.60 3.20
CA LEU A 232 -3.28 -3.38 2.51
C LEU A 232 -2.63 -4.41 1.57
N ALA A 233 -1.58 -4.01 0.85
CA ALA A 233 -0.83 -4.88 -0.04
C ALA A 233 -0.18 -6.06 0.70
N CYS A 234 0.35 -5.85 1.91
CA CYS A 234 0.93 -6.93 2.71
C CYS A 234 -0.10 -8.00 3.11
N LEU A 235 -1.33 -7.60 3.39
CA LEU A 235 -2.43 -8.54 3.66
C LEU A 235 -2.86 -9.33 2.42
N ALA A 236 -2.73 -8.72 1.23
CA ALA A 236 -3.02 -9.39 -0.03
C ALA A 236 -1.89 -10.34 -0.48
N PHE A 237 -0.64 -9.91 -0.37
CA PHE A 237 0.52 -10.62 -0.93
C PHE A 237 1.37 -11.36 0.09
N GLY A 238 1.15 -11.17 1.39
CA GLY A 238 1.97 -11.77 2.44
C GLY A 238 2.04 -13.29 2.37
N ILE A 239 0.97 -13.95 1.89
CA ILE A 239 0.97 -15.40 1.67
C ILE A 239 2.02 -15.84 0.63
N VAL A 240 2.31 -15.02 -0.37
CA VAL A 240 3.34 -15.31 -1.38
C VAL A 240 4.71 -15.40 -0.70
N VAL A 241 5.02 -14.47 0.20
CA VAL A 241 6.27 -14.44 0.98
C VAL A 241 6.36 -15.66 1.89
N ILE A 242 5.29 -15.99 2.60
CA ILE A 242 5.20 -17.16 3.49
C ILE A 242 5.45 -18.44 2.69
N ASN A 243 4.84 -18.59 1.53
CA ASN A 243 5.00 -19.77 0.68
C ASN A 243 6.45 -19.91 0.16
N VAL A 244 7.11 -18.80 -0.16
CA VAL A 244 8.53 -18.82 -0.55
C VAL A 244 9.41 -19.25 0.63
N ILE A 245 9.20 -18.73 1.84
CA ILE A 245 9.94 -19.13 3.04
C ILE A 245 9.73 -20.61 3.33
N ARG A 246 8.50 -21.12 3.22
CA ARG A 246 8.22 -22.56 3.35
C ARG A 246 8.93 -23.39 2.27
N GLY A 247 8.94 -22.93 1.03
CA GLY A 247 9.67 -23.55 -0.08
C GLY A 247 11.18 -23.62 0.14
N LEU A 248 11.74 -22.74 1.00
CA LEU A 248 13.14 -22.77 1.43
C LEU A 248 13.40 -23.78 2.56
N GLY A 249 12.40 -24.54 2.99
CA GLY A 249 12.50 -25.59 4.00
C GLY A 249 12.22 -25.14 5.44
N VAL A 250 11.66 -23.93 5.64
CA VAL A 250 11.20 -23.46 6.95
C VAL A 250 9.70 -23.73 7.06
N GLU A 251 9.31 -24.77 7.80
CA GLU A 251 7.89 -25.22 7.84
C GLU A 251 7.13 -24.77 9.07
N LYS A 252 7.81 -24.71 10.23
CA LYS A 252 7.14 -24.34 11.51
C LYS A 252 6.64 -22.90 11.44
N PRO A 253 5.36 -22.63 11.73
CA PRO A 253 4.76 -21.28 11.62
C PRO A 253 5.52 -20.20 12.39
N GLU A 254 6.03 -20.53 13.57
CA GLU A 254 6.81 -19.62 14.41
C GLU A 254 8.16 -19.26 13.76
N HIS A 255 8.82 -20.24 13.14
CA HIS A 255 10.07 -20.02 12.41
C HIS A 255 9.82 -19.25 11.10
N VAL A 256 8.72 -19.52 10.38
CA VAL A 256 8.30 -18.77 9.20
C VAL A 256 8.06 -17.31 9.57
N ALA A 257 7.29 -17.03 10.62
CA ALA A 257 7.05 -15.67 11.09
C ALA A 257 8.36 -14.96 11.49
N MET A 258 9.24 -15.64 12.23
CA MET A 258 10.55 -15.10 12.62
C MET A 258 11.43 -14.79 11.40
N CYS A 259 11.48 -15.67 10.42
CA CYS A 259 12.23 -15.46 9.19
C CYS A 259 11.66 -14.29 8.37
N THR A 260 10.34 -14.18 8.31
CA THR A 260 9.64 -13.05 7.66
C THR A 260 10.00 -11.72 8.33
N VAL A 261 9.94 -11.65 9.65
CA VAL A 261 10.29 -10.43 10.39
C VAL A 261 11.75 -10.07 10.17
N LYS A 262 12.69 -11.03 10.26
CA LYS A 262 14.13 -10.76 10.05
C LYS A 262 14.45 -10.26 8.64
N ALA A 263 13.90 -10.91 7.61
CA ALA A 263 14.07 -10.47 6.24
C ALA A 263 13.37 -9.13 6.00
N GLY A 264 12.18 -8.97 6.60
CA GLY A 264 11.38 -7.75 6.51
C GLY A 264 12.07 -6.54 7.14
N VAL A 265 12.76 -6.68 8.27
CA VAL A 265 13.52 -5.58 8.89
C VAL A 265 14.54 -5.00 7.91
N SER A 266 15.26 -5.84 7.17
CA SER A 266 16.22 -5.37 6.16
C SER A 266 15.52 -4.62 5.01
N SER A 267 14.39 -5.14 4.52
CA SER A 267 13.57 -4.45 3.51
C SER A 267 13.03 -3.12 4.04
N CYS A 268 12.53 -3.10 5.27
CA CYS A 268 12.00 -1.92 5.93
C CYS A 268 13.05 -0.81 6.10
N LEU A 269 14.26 -1.17 6.47
CA LEU A 269 15.35 -0.19 6.58
C LEU A 269 15.67 0.46 5.23
N ILE A 270 15.73 -0.34 4.15
CA ILE A 270 15.92 0.19 2.79
C ILE A 270 14.77 1.13 2.42
N MET A 271 13.52 0.72 2.65
CA MET A 271 12.35 1.56 2.36
C MET A 271 12.36 2.85 3.17
N ALA A 272 12.66 2.80 4.47
CA ALA A 272 12.73 3.97 5.33
C ALA A 272 13.81 4.97 4.87
N VAL A 273 14.99 4.47 4.47
CA VAL A 273 16.06 5.32 3.91
C VAL A 273 15.62 5.98 2.60
N ILE A 274 14.96 5.24 1.71
CA ILE A 274 14.46 5.79 0.46
C ILE A 274 13.36 6.83 0.73
N TYR A 275 12.43 6.57 1.66
CA TYR A 275 11.38 7.52 1.99
C TYR A 275 11.96 8.81 2.58
N LEU A 276 12.94 8.70 3.48
CA LEU A 276 13.64 9.88 4.00
C LEU A 276 14.32 10.65 2.88
N ALA A 277 15.03 9.96 1.98
CA ALA A 277 15.73 10.58 0.87
C ALA A 277 14.76 11.30 -0.09
N VAL A 278 13.65 10.66 -0.45
CA VAL A 278 12.62 11.24 -1.32
C VAL A 278 11.89 12.39 -0.63
N THR A 279 11.68 12.33 0.69
CA THR A 279 11.13 13.44 1.46
C THR A 279 12.06 14.65 1.42
N LEU A 280 13.36 14.44 1.56
CA LEU A 280 14.35 15.53 1.43
C LEU A 280 14.35 16.15 0.02
N VAL A 281 14.21 15.33 -1.04
CA VAL A 281 14.01 15.84 -2.41
C VAL A 281 12.77 16.71 -2.50
N GLY A 282 11.67 16.27 -1.88
CA GLY A 282 10.43 17.05 -1.81
C GLY A 282 10.58 18.39 -1.11
N VAL A 283 11.34 18.44 0.00
CA VAL A 283 11.64 19.71 0.69
C VAL A 283 12.37 20.68 -0.24
N GLN A 284 13.36 20.21 -1.00
CA GLN A 284 14.10 21.06 -1.94
C GLN A 284 13.22 21.58 -3.09
N CYS A 285 12.20 20.82 -3.48
CA CYS A 285 11.27 21.24 -4.53
C CYS A 285 10.56 22.55 -4.24
N ARG A 286 10.38 22.88 -2.96
CA ARG A 286 9.61 24.06 -2.58
C ARG A 286 10.19 25.36 -3.12
N VAL A 287 11.49 25.58 -2.96
CA VAL A 287 12.18 26.77 -3.49
C VAL A 287 12.16 26.77 -5.01
N ILE A 288 12.41 25.59 -5.62
CA ILE A 288 12.36 25.43 -7.08
C ILE A 288 10.97 25.80 -7.63
N ALA A 289 9.91 25.37 -6.96
CA ALA A 289 8.53 25.65 -7.34
C ALA A 289 8.18 27.14 -7.18
N GLU A 290 8.62 27.76 -6.09
CA GLU A 290 8.44 29.20 -5.84
C GLU A 290 9.19 30.06 -6.90
N GLU A 291 10.45 29.72 -7.21
CA GLU A 291 11.22 30.38 -8.27
C GLU A 291 10.63 30.22 -9.67
N ALA A 292 10.08 29.03 -9.96
CA ALA A 292 9.41 28.74 -11.23
C ALA A 292 7.99 29.30 -11.31
N GLY A 293 7.42 29.81 -10.22
CA GLY A 293 6.03 30.28 -10.16
C GLY A 293 4.99 29.14 -10.37
N VAL A 294 5.35 27.89 -10.01
CA VAL A 294 4.53 26.69 -10.20
C VAL A 294 4.11 26.12 -8.87
N ALA A 295 2.84 25.72 -8.74
CA ALA A 295 2.35 24.98 -7.59
C ALA A 295 2.21 23.50 -7.97
N CYS A 296 2.93 22.62 -7.27
CA CYS A 296 2.79 21.18 -7.45
C CYS A 296 1.57 20.66 -6.68
N ALA A 297 0.66 19.98 -7.37
CA ALA A 297 -0.55 19.41 -6.79
C ALA A 297 -0.35 17.97 -6.26
N ASN A 298 0.73 17.32 -6.63
CA ASN A 298 1.04 15.94 -6.25
C ASN A 298 2.54 15.64 -6.35
N GLY A 299 2.95 14.52 -5.77
CA GLY A 299 4.36 14.14 -5.74
C GLY A 299 4.97 13.73 -7.08
N GLY A 300 4.16 13.43 -8.09
CA GLY A 300 4.65 13.22 -9.46
C GLY A 300 5.21 14.51 -10.05
N GLU A 301 4.50 15.61 -9.89
CA GLU A 301 4.92 16.94 -10.29
C GLU A 301 6.15 17.41 -9.51
N VAL A 302 6.19 17.13 -8.20
CA VAL A 302 7.37 17.43 -7.35
C VAL A 302 8.63 16.76 -7.90
N LEU A 303 8.57 15.46 -8.15
CA LEU A 303 9.72 14.71 -8.64
C LEU A 303 10.15 15.16 -10.05
N SER A 304 9.18 15.45 -10.91
CA SER A 304 9.45 15.94 -12.26
C SER A 304 10.14 17.29 -12.24
N LEU A 305 9.63 18.23 -11.46
CA LEU A 305 10.21 19.58 -11.35
C LEU A 305 11.64 19.55 -10.81
N VAL A 306 11.90 18.72 -9.78
CA VAL A 306 13.25 18.56 -9.24
C VAL A 306 14.18 17.89 -10.25
N ALA A 307 13.70 16.85 -10.99
CA ALA A 307 14.51 16.23 -12.02
C ALA A 307 14.86 17.19 -13.17
N GLN A 308 13.91 18.04 -13.54
CA GLN A 308 14.11 19.07 -14.55
C GLN A 308 15.12 20.14 -14.09
N TYR A 309 15.03 20.57 -12.84
CA TYR A 309 15.95 21.56 -12.27
C TYR A 309 17.40 21.07 -12.26
N TYR A 310 17.67 19.83 -11.82
CA TYR A 310 19.03 19.32 -11.72
C TYR A 310 19.59 18.74 -13.03
N PHE A 311 18.76 18.18 -13.89
CA PHE A 311 19.21 17.40 -15.07
C PHE A 311 18.55 17.82 -16.37
N GLY A 312 17.72 18.87 -16.38
CA GLY A 312 16.96 19.30 -17.54
C GLY A 312 15.99 18.24 -18.05
N ASP A 313 15.54 18.38 -19.30
CA ASP A 313 14.56 17.47 -19.90
C ASP A 313 15.04 16.01 -19.98
N ALA A 314 16.35 15.79 -20.13
CA ALA A 314 16.91 14.44 -20.13
C ALA A 314 16.67 13.71 -18.79
N GLY A 315 16.80 14.42 -17.66
CA GLY A 315 16.50 13.88 -16.32
C GLY A 315 15.03 13.47 -16.18
N VAL A 316 14.12 14.30 -16.70
CA VAL A 316 12.68 14.00 -16.70
C VAL A 316 12.39 12.74 -17.53
N TRP A 317 12.94 12.60 -18.74
CA TRP A 317 12.74 11.42 -19.57
C TRP A 317 13.29 10.13 -18.94
N ILE A 318 14.46 10.20 -18.32
CA ILE A 318 15.08 9.05 -17.64
C ILE A 318 14.24 8.65 -16.43
N LEU A 319 13.81 9.61 -15.61
CA LEU A 319 12.94 9.36 -14.44
C LEU A 319 11.61 8.75 -14.89
N ALA A 320 11.02 9.27 -15.95
CA ALA A 320 9.78 8.81 -16.54
C ALA A 320 9.85 7.37 -17.05
N ALA A 321 10.89 7.04 -17.81
CA ALA A 321 11.08 5.68 -18.32
C ALA A 321 11.18 4.67 -17.18
N THR A 322 11.97 5.01 -16.16
CA THR A 322 12.17 4.12 -15.00
C THR A 322 10.91 3.97 -14.14
N VAL A 323 10.20 5.07 -13.87
CA VAL A 323 8.91 5.04 -13.15
C VAL A 323 7.86 4.27 -13.94
N THR A 324 7.78 4.46 -15.27
CA THR A 324 6.86 3.72 -16.15
C THR A 324 7.08 2.21 -16.02
N MET A 325 8.34 1.78 -16.08
CA MET A 325 8.66 0.35 -15.99
C MET A 325 8.39 -0.25 -14.61
N ALA A 326 8.68 0.50 -13.54
CA ALA A 326 8.31 0.10 -12.17
C ALA A 326 6.79 -0.04 -12.01
N CYS A 327 6.04 0.94 -12.50
CA CYS A 327 4.58 0.97 -12.49
C CYS A 327 3.97 -0.15 -13.33
N LEU A 328 4.54 -0.44 -14.50
CA LEU A 328 4.10 -1.54 -15.36
C LEU A 328 4.20 -2.89 -14.63
N LYS A 329 5.34 -3.16 -13.99
CA LYS A 329 5.56 -4.38 -13.21
C LYS A 329 4.52 -4.50 -12.08
N THR A 330 4.31 -3.42 -11.33
CA THR A 330 3.35 -3.39 -10.22
C THR A 330 1.93 -3.63 -10.73
N SER A 331 1.51 -2.96 -11.81
CA SER A 331 0.17 -3.14 -12.38
C SER A 331 -0.09 -4.57 -12.84
N VAL A 332 0.87 -5.20 -13.52
CA VAL A 332 0.71 -6.60 -13.95
C VAL A 332 0.59 -7.54 -12.74
N GLY A 333 1.39 -7.31 -11.70
CA GLY A 333 1.31 -8.06 -10.44
C GLY A 333 -0.06 -7.91 -9.76
N LEU A 334 -0.56 -6.68 -9.68
CA LEU A 334 -1.86 -6.37 -9.08
C LEU A 334 -3.03 -6.95 -9.88
N VAL A 335 -3.07 -6.77 -11.21
CA VAL A 335 -4.12 -7.35 -12.07
C VAL A 335 -4.15 -8.87 -11.93
N THR A 336 -2.98 -9.51 -11.94
CA THR A 336 -2.86 -10.96 -11.79
C THR A 336 -3.39 -11.42 -10.43
N SER A 337 -2.94 -10.79 -9.35
CA SER A 337 -3.35 -11.16 -7.99
C SER A 337 -4.84 -10.91 -7.73
N CYS A 338 -5.38 -9.78 -8.18
CA CYS A 338 -6.80 -9.50 -8.09
C CYS A 338 -7.62 -10.54 -8.87
N ALA A 339 -7.22 -10.86 -10.11
CA ALA A 339 -7.93 -11.84 -10.93
C ALA A 339 -7.90 -13.24 -10.32
N GLU A 340 -6.75 -13.69 -9.78
CA GLU A 340 -6.61 -14.98 -9.11
C GLU A 340 -7.49 -15.04 -7.84
N THR A 341 -7.50 -13.98 -7.05
CA THR A 341 -8.31 -13.92 -5.82
C THR A 341 -9.79 -13.91 -6.11
N PHE A 342 -10.24 -13.15 -7.12
CA PHE A 342 -11.66 -13.09 -7.48
C PHE A 342 -12.17 -14.39 -8.08
N VAL A 343 -11.35 -15.16 -8.80
CA VAL A 343 -11.69 -16.53 -9.21
C VAL A 343 -11.90 -17.43 -8.01
N GLN A 344 -11.11 -17.28 -6.94
CA GLN A 344 -11.28 -18.08 -5.71
C GLN A 344 -12.50 -17.62 -4.89
N LEU A 345 -12.78 -16.33 -4.82
CA LEU A 345 -13.93 -15.77 -4.11
C LEU A 345 -15.26 -16.11 -4.80
N PHE A 346 -15.25 -16.12 -6.13
CA PHE A 346 -16.44 -16.34 -6.96
C PHE A 346 -16.23 -17.50 -7.93
N PRO A 347 -16.26 -18.78 -7.45
CA PRO A 347 -15.96 -19.94 -8.30
C PRO A 347 -16.93 -20.12 -9.48
N GLN A 348 -18.16 -19.63 -9.35
CA GLN A 348 -19.19 -19.64 -10.41
C GLN A 348 -19.14 -18.38 -11.29
N GLY A 349 -18.27 -17.43 -10.98
CA GLY A 349 -18.12 -16.17 -11.68
C GLY A 349 -17.22 -16.27 -12.93
N PRO A 350 -16.80 -15.09 -13.45
CA PRO A 350 -15.90 -15.02 -14.58
C PRO A 350 -14.59 -15.79 -14.35
N LYS A 351 -14.02 -16.34 -15.41
CA LYS A 351 -12.70 -16.99 -15.37
C LYS A 351 -11.58 -15.93 -15.28
N TYR A 352 -10.37 -16.36 -14.93
CA TYR A 352 -9.19 -15.50 -14.76
C TYR A 352 -9.01 -14.46 -15.88
N LYS A 353 -9.08 -14.89 -17.15
CA LYS A 353 -8.90 -13.96 -18.29
C LYS A 353 -9.95 -12.85 -18.33
N ALA A 354 -11.20 -13.19 -18.01
CA ALA A 354 -12.29 -12.21 -17.98
C ALA A 354 -12.10 -11.21 -16.82
N TRP A 355 -11.72 -11.68 -15.62
CA TRP A 355 -11.37 -10.80 -14.51
C TRP A 355 -10.19 -9.87 -14.84
N ALA A 356 -9.13 -10.39 -15.46
CA ALA A 356 -7.99 -9.58 -15.87
C ALA A 356 -8.39 -8.48 -16.87
N VAL A 357 -9.28 -8.78 -17.84
CA VAL A 357 -9.82 -7.78 -18.77
C VAL A 357 -10.68 -6.76 -18.02
N ILE A 358 -11.63 -7.20 -17.18
CA ILE A 358 -12.51 -6.31 -16.40
C ILE A 358 -11.67 -5.34 -15.56
N PHE A 359 -10.68 -5.83 -14.81
CA PHE A 359 -9.85 -4.98 -13.97
C PHE A 359 -8.99 -4.00 -14.77
N SER A 360 -8.45 -4.44 -15.92
CA SER A 360 -7.68 -3.55 -16.80
C SER A 360 -8.56 -2.45 -17.42
N VAL A 361 -9.77 -2.79 -17.87
CA VAL A 361 -10.71 -1.81 -18.45
C VAL A 361 -11.21 -0.82 -17.40
N VAL A 362 -11.59 -1.29 -16.21
CA VAL A 362 -12.01 -0.41 -15.12
C VAL A 362 -10.87 0.52 -14.71
N SER A 363 -9.64 -0.04 -14.56
CA SER A 363 -8.46 0.76 -14.23
C SER A 363 -8.15 1.81 -15.32
N PHE A 364 -8.28 1.47 -16.59
CA PHE A 364 -8.14 2.41 -17.69
C PHE A 364 -9.16 3.55 -17.58
N ALA A 365 -10.43 3.24 -17.36
CA ALA A 365 -11.47 4.27 -17.23
C ALA A 365 -11.16 5.23 -16.07
N ILE A 366 -10.76 4.69 -14.90
CA ILE A 366 -10.43 5.49 -13.72
C ILE A 366 -9.13 6.27 -13.91
N ALA A 367 -8.13 5.74 -14.60
CA ALA A 367 -6.88 6.45 -14.87
C ALA A 367 -7.11 7.77 -15.62
N ASN A 368 -8.15 7.86 -16.44
CA ASN A 368 -8.49 9.07 -17.18
C ASN A 368 -9.05 10.22 -16.31
N LEU A 369 -9.30 9.97 -15.02
CA LEU A 369 -9.59 11.03 -14.04
C LEU A 369 -8.34 11.85 -13.68
N GLY A 370 -7.15 11.33 -13.93
CA GLY A 370 -5.88 11.93 -13.55
C GLY A 370 -5.42 11.59 -12.14
N LEU A 371 -4.13 11.82 -11.86
CA LEU A 371 -3.48 11.38 -10.61
C LEU A 371 -4.09 12.04 -9.37
N SER A 372 -4.28 13.35 -9.37
CA SER A 372 -4.79 14.10 -8.22
C SER A 372 -6.22 13.71 -7.85
N ALA A 373 -7.09 13.50 -8.86
CA ALA A 373 -8.47 13.04 -8.62
C ALA A 373 -8.51 11.62 -8.04
N ILE A 374 -7.67 10.71 -8.54
CA ILE A 374 -7.56 9.34 -7.99
C ILE A 374 -7.11 9.39 -6.54
N ILE A 375 -6.13 10.22 -6.19
CA ILE A 375 -5.66 10.40 -4.82
C ILE A 375 -6.81 10.92 -3.94
N ALA A 376 -7.50 12.00 -4.36
CA ALA A 376 -8.61 12.58 -3.61
C ALA A 376 -9.74 11.57 -3.35
N CYS A 377 -10.12 10.76 -4.34
CA CYS A 377 -11.13 9.70 -4.18
C CYS A 377 -10.65 8.52 -3.33
N SER A 378 -9.35 8.24 -3.30
CA SER A 378 -8.81 7.10 -2.53
C SER A 378 -8.74 7.38 -1.04
N VAL A 379 -8.44 8.62 -0.62
CA VAL A 379 -8.25 8.99 0.79
C VAL A 379 -9.43 8.57 1.68
N PRO A 380 -10.70 8.88 1.37
CA PRO A 380 -11.82 8.45 2.20
C PRO A 380 -11.88 6.93 2.39
N VAL A 381 -11.69 6.17 1.30
CA VAL A 381 -11.73 4.71 1.33
C VAL A 381 -10.57 4.15 2.19
N LEU A 382 -9.41 4.77 2.13
CA LEU A 382 -8.27 4.39 2.96
C LEU A 382 -8.52 4.71 4.44
N MET A 383 -9.11 5.88 4.76
CA MET A 383 -9.49 6.23 6.13
C MET A 383 -10.49 5.24 6.73
N PHE A 384 -11.29 4.57 5.90
CA PHE A 384 -12.18 3.50 6.32
C PHE A 384 -11.47 2.15 6.47
N LEU A 385 -10.64 1.76 5.50
CA LEU A 385 -10.07 0.41 5.46
C LEU A 385 -8.84 0.24 6.37
N TYR A 386 -8.03 1.28 6.57
CA TYR A 386 -6.81 1.16 7.37
C TYR A 386 -7.05 0.87 8.84
N PRO A 387 -8.02 1.51 9.55
CA PRO A 387 -8.38 1.11 10.91
C PRO A 387 -8.72 -0.38 11.01
N LEU A 388 -9.48 -0.90 10.06
CA LEU A 388 -9.86 -2.31 10.00
C LEU A 388 -8.67 -3.23 9.70
N ALA A 389 -7.78 -2.80 8.80
CA ALA A 389 -6.56 -3.54 8.49
C ALA A 389 -5.60 -3.58 9.70
N ILE A 390 -5.36 -2.45 10.34
CA ILE A 390 -4.48 -2.34 11.51
C ILE A 390 -4.99 -3.20 12.66
N THR A 391 -6.27 -3.11 12.98
CA THR A 391 -6.86 -3.93 14.05
C THR A 391 -6.80 -5.42 13.71
N LEU A 392 -7.04 -5.81 12.45
CA LEU A 392 -6.92 -7.20 12.01
C LEU A 392 -5.47 -7.71 12.08
N ILE A 393 -4.49 -6.88 11.73
CA ILE A 393 -3.06 -7.18 11.87
C ILE A 393 -2.71 -7.41 13.35
N LEU A 394 -3.11 -6.49 14.23
CA LEU A 394 -2.83 -6.60 15.67
C LEU A 394 -3.51 -7.82 16.29
N LEU A 395 -4.78 -8.08 15.96
CA LEU A 395 -5.48 -9.28 16.39
C LEU A 395 -4.82 -10.56 15.86
N GLY A 396 -4.27 -10.55 14.66
CA GLY A 396 -3.50 -11.66 14.08
C GLY A 396 -2.20 -11.93 14.85
N LEU A 397 -1.46 -10.87 15.21
CA LEU A 397 -0.21 -10.96 15.96
C LEU A 397 -0.42 -11.46 17.39
N PHE A 398 -1.40 -10.88 18.09
CA PHE A 398 -1.65 -11.17 19.51
C PHE A 398 -2.73 -12.24 19.72
N GLY A 399 -3.25 -12.85 18.66
CA GLY A 399 -4.35 -13.81 18.71
C GLY A 399 -4.11 -15.01 19.61
N ASN A 400 -2.86 -15.44 19.76
CA ASN A 400 -2.48 -16.54 20.66
C ASN A 400 -2.80 -16.25 22.13
N LEU A 401 -2.78 -14.97 22.58
CA LEU A 401 -3.06 -14.58 23.96
C LEU A 401 -4.51 -14.88 24.38
N PHE A 402 -5.43 -14.86 23.41
CA PHE A 402 -6.86 -15.16 23.64
C PHE A 402 -7.37 -16.32 22.77
N GLY A 403 -6.46 -17.23 22.37
CA GLY A 403 -6.77 -18.45 21.61
C GLY A 403 -7.50 -18.20 20.30
N HIS A 404 -7.21 -17.10 19.62
CA HIS A 404 -7.90 -16.65 18.39
C HIS A 404 -9.43 -16.62 18.53
N SER A 405 -9.93 -16.26 19.72
CA SER A 405 -11.37 -16.23 20.00
C SER A 405 -12.13 -15.30 19.05
N ARG A 406 -13.15 -15.85 18.38
CA ARG A 406 -14.04 -15.08 17.52
C ARG A 406 -14.72 -13.92 18.23
N ILE A 407 -15.00 -14.07 19.54
CA ILE A 407 -15.62 -13.01 20.36
C ILE A 407 -14.74 -11.76 20.34
N VAL A 408 -13.43 -11.93 20.62
CA VAL A 408 -12.48 -10.81 20.65
C VAL A 408 -12.33 -10.18 19.25
N TYR A 409 -12.16 -11.01 18.22
CA TYR A 409 -12.06 -10.51 16.83
C TYR A 409 -13.30 -9.70 16.44
N SER A 410 -14.51 -10.21 16.71
CA SER A 410 -15.77 -9.56 16.31
C SER A 410 -16.05 -8.28 17.08
N THR A 411 -15.77 -8.24 18.41
CA THR A 411 -15.98 -7.03 19.22
C THR A 411 -15.03 -5.92 18.81
N VAL A 412 -13.72 -6.19 18.71
CA VAL A 412 -12.74 -5.18 18.28
C VAL A 412 -13.08 -4.65 16.89
N THR A 413 -13.31 -5.55 15.94
CA THR A 413 -13.65 -5.13 14.57
C THR A 413 -14.95 -4.35 14.50
N GLY A 414 -15.98 -4.73 15.27
CA GLY A 414 -17.26 -4.03 15.31
C GLY A 414 -17.14 -2.59 15.81
N PHE A 415 -16.42 -2.40 16.93
CA PHE A 415 -16.17 -1.05 17.47
C PHE A 415 -15.31 -0.20 16.51
N THR A 416 -14.28 -0.82 15.92
CA THR A 416 -13.43 -0.15 14.92
C THR A 416 -14.22 0.23 13.67
N LEU A 417 -15.12 -0.65 13.19
CA LEU A 417 -15.94 -0.40 12.00
C LEU A 417 -16.81 0.84 12.18
N VAL A 418 -17.45 0.97 13.35
CA VAL A 418 -18.30 2.14 13.66
C VAL A 418 -17.45 3.41 13.65
N ALA A 419 -16.28 3.39 14.29
CA ALA A 419 -15.39 4.57 14.31
C ALA A 419 -14.85 4.91 12.92
N ALA A 420 -14.45 3.91 12.13
CA ALA A 420 -13.93 4.09 10.77
C ALA A 420 -14.98 4.70 9.81
N LEU A 421 -16.28 4.49 10.05
CA LEU A 421 -17.34 5.18 9.29
C LEU A 421 -17.34 6.69 9.52
N PHE A 422 -17.01 7.14 10.73
CA PHE A 422 -16.89 8.58 11.02
C PHE A 422 -15.62 9.16 10.40
N ASP A 423 -14.49 8.42 10.43
CA ASP A 423 -13.24 8.83 9.75
C ASP A 423 -13.46 8.91 8.22
N PHE A 424 -14.20 7.96 7.64
CA PHE A 424 -14.64 8.01 6.24
C PHE A 424 -15.48 9.27 5.95
N ALA A 425 -16.46 9.57 6.81
CA ALA A 425 -17.34 10.74 6.64
C ALA A 425 -16.53 12.06 6.68
N LYS A 426 -15.56 12.17 7.60
CA LYS A 426 -14.63 13.32 7.67
C LYS A 426 -13.81 13.46 6.39
N ALA A 427 -13.23 12.37 5.92
CA ALA A 427 -12.42 12.36 4.72
C ALA A 427 -13.24 12.68 3.45
N MET A 428 -14.49 12.21 3.37
CA MET A 428 -15.41 12.55 2.28
C MET A 428 -15.74 14.05 2.23
N LEU A 429 -15.89 14.69 3.39
CA LEU A 429 -16.08 16.14 3.46
C LEU A 429 -14.83 16.91 3.04
N GLY A 430 -13.65 16.41 3.39
CA GLY A 430 -12.36 17.05 3.07
C GLY A 430 -11.92 16.84 1.61
N ALA A 431 -12.42 15.82 0.94
CA ALA A 431 -12.03 15.50 -0.43
C ALA A 431 -12.71 16.36 -1.51
N ASP A 432 -13.71 17.14 -1.11
CA ASP A 432 -14.51 18.04 -1.99
C ASP A 432 -15.09 17.34 -3.25
N VAL A 433 -15.41 16.04 -3.10
CA VAL A 433 -15.92 15.18 -4.19
C VAL A 433 -17.44 15.12 -4.22
N LEU A 434 -18.10 15.57 -3.13
CA LEU A 434 -19.53 15.50 -2.96
C LEU A 434 -20.19 16.86 -3.15
N SER A 435 -21.37 16.88 -3.81
CA SER A 435 -22.19 18.07 -3.86
C SER A 435 -22.80 18.40 -2.47
N GLU A 436 -23.08 19.67 -2.21
CA GLU A 436 -23.70 20.11 -0.95
C GLU A 436 -25.04 19.41 -0.67
N SER A 437 -25.80 19.10 -1.71
CA SER A 437 -27.05 18.34 -1.59
C SER A 437 -26.84 16.91 -1.10
N MET A 438 -25.77 16.24 -1.55
CA MET A 438 -25.40 14.90 -1.08
C MET A 438 -24.87 14.94 0.36
N ILE A 439 -24.06 15.94 0.71
CA ILE A 439 -23.56 16.15 2.07
C ILE A 439 -24.72 16.32 3.05
N ALA A 440 -25.71 17.12 2.66
CA ALA A 440 -26.92 17.37 3.47
C ALA A 440 -27.80 16.11 3.60
N SER A 441 -28.03 15.39 2.48
CA SER A 441 -28.89 14.19 2.48
C SER A 441 -28.30 13.05 3.31
N LEU A 442 -26.97 12.90 3.32
CA LEU A 442 -26.24 11.90 4.10
C LEU A 442 -25.95 12.34 5.54
N HIS A 443 -26.36 13.54 5.94
CA HIS A 443 -26.13 14.12 7.27
C HIS A 443 -24.64 14.07 7.71
N LEU A 444 -23.71 14.16 6.76
CA LEU A 444 -22.27 13.97 7.02
C LEU A 444 -21.72 15.00 8.00
N ARG A 445 -22.13 16.29 7.89
CA ARG A 445 -21.69 17.35 8.83
C ARG A 445 -22.13 17.06 10.27
N GLY A 446 -23.35 16.54 10.45
CA GLY A 446 -23.86 16.14 11.77
C GLY A 446 -23.10 14.95 12.35
N ALA A 447 -22.82 13.94 11.52
CA ALA A 447 -22.03 12.77 11.92
C ALA A 447 -20.61 13.16 12.34
N VAL A 448 -19.94 14.03 11.58
CA VAL A 448 -18.60 14.52 11.90
C VAL A 448 -18.61 15.36 13.17
N ALA A 449 -19.58 16.28 13.35
CA ALA A 449 -19.70 17.08 14.55
C ALA A 449 -19.98 16.24 15.82
N PHE A 450 -20.77 15.16 15.68
CA PHE A 450 -20.95 14.18 16.75
C PHE A 450 -19.64 13.47 17.09
N ALA A 451 -18.92 12.96 16.08
CA ALA A 451 -17.68 12.23 16.26
C ALA A 451 -16.58 13.10 16.90
N GLN A 452 -16.48 14.38 16.52
CA GLN A 452 -15.54 15.34 17.14
C GLN A 452 -15.77 15.49 18.66
N LYS A 453 -17.01 15.39 19.11
CA LYS A 453 -17.35 15.48 20.55
C LYS A 453 -17.21 14.13 21.27
N ALA A 454 -17.48 13.02 20.57
CA ALA A 454 -17.59 11.69 21.17
C ALA A 454 -16.29 10.87 21.09
N LEU A 455 -15.46 11.09 20.08
CA LEU A 455 -14.28 10.28 19.82
C LEU A 455 -13.00 11.05 20.14
N PRO A 456 -12.22 10.62 21.16
CA PRO A 456 -10.89 11.18 21.42
C PRO A 456 -9.98 11.02 20.19
N PHE A 457 -9.12 12.00 19.95
CA PHE A 457 -8.16 12.01 18.84
C PHE A 457 -8.76 12.01 17.43
N TYR A 458 -10.09 12.27 17.31
CA TYR A 458 -10.77 12.29 16.02
C TYR A 458 -10.21 13.35 15.06
N ASP A 459 -9.87 14.54 15.58
CA ASP A 459 -9.29 15.61 14.77
C ASP A 459 -7.91 15.25 14.22
N LEU A 460 -7.18 14.38 14.89
CA LEU A 460 -5.91 13.83 14.46
C LEU A 460 -6.06 12.71 13.40
N GLY A 461 -7.30 12.30 13.04
CA GLY A 461 -7.57 11.21 12.10
C GLY A 461 -7.32 9.80 12.66
N VAL A 462 -7.21 9.67 13.96
CA VAL A 462 -7.01 8.39 14.67
C VAL A 462 -8.10 8.13 15.72
N GLY A 463 -9.29 8.66 15.49
CA GLY A 463 -10.45 8.52 16.38
C GLY A 463 -10.91 7.08 16.62
N TRP A 464 -10.53 6.15 15.75
CA TRP A 464 -10.84 4.73 15.86
C TRP A 464 -10.06 3.99 16.98
N ILE A 465 -8.96 4.54 17.49
CA ILE A 465 -8.09 3.86 18.47
C ILE A 465 -8.83 3.58 19.78
N CYS A 466 -9.49 4.59 20.35
CA CYS A 466 -10.23 4.42 21.62
C CYS A 466 -11.38 3.42 21.51
N PRO A 467 -12.25 3.46 20.48
CA PRO A 467 -13.25 2.41 20.26
C PRO A 467 -12.65 1.03 20.06
N ALA A 468 -11.55 0.89 19.33
CA ALA A 468 -10.87 -0.40 19.15
C ALA A 468 -10.37 -0.97 20.49
N LEU A 469 -9.77 -0.14 21.34
CA LEU A 469 -9.35 -0.53 22.70
C LEU A 469 -10.54 -0.89 23.59
N ALA A 470 -11.62 -0.13 23.55
CA ALA A 470 -12.86 -0.46 24.26
C ALA A 470 -13.40 -1.83 23.80
N GLY A 471 -13.45 -2.07 22.48
CA GLY A 471 -13.82 -3.35 21.92
C GLY A 471 -12.92 -4.50 22.35
N LEU A 472 -11.61 -4.25 22.51
CA LEU A 472 -10.66 -5.23 23.02
C LEU A 472 -10.96 -5.58 24.49
N VAL A 473 -11.13 -4.60 25.35
CA VAL A 473 -11.45 -4.81 26.77
C VAL A 473 -12.76 -5.58 26.91
N ILE A 474 -13.81 -5.14 26.26
CA ILE A 474 -15.12 -5.81 26.28
C ILE A 474 -15.01 -7.24 25.75
N GLY A 475 -14.30 -7.43 24.64
CA GLY A 475 -14.10 -8.73 24.03
C GLY A 475 -13.32 -9.70 24.91
N LEU A 476 -12.29 -9.23 25.62
CA LEU A 476 -11.51 -10.04 26.56
C LEU A 476 -12.34 -10.43 27.79
N ILE A 477 -13.14 -9.51 28.36
CA ILE A 477 -14.05 -9.79 29.46
C ILE A 477 -15.06 -10.85 29.03
N TRP A 478 -15.72 -10.67 27.89
CA TRP A 478 -16.70 -11.63 27.40
C TRP A 478 -16.06 -13.01 27.12
N TYR A 479 -14.87 -13.03 26.52
CA TYR A 479 -14.12 -14.27 26.32
C TYR A 479 -13.83 -14.99 27.64
N ALA A 480 -13.38 -14.27 28.69
CA ALA A 480 -13.11 -14.84 30.00
C ALA A 480 -14.36 -15.45 30.65
N VAL A 481 -15.51 -14.74 30.58
CA VAL A 481 -16.81 -15.22 31.10
C VAL A 481 -17.26 -16.47 30.34
N ALA A 482 -17.22 -16.44 29.00
CA ALA A 482 -17.61 -17.59 28.16
C ALA A 482 -16.72 -18.82 28.41
N LYS A 483 -15.41 -18.62 28.65
CA LYS A 483 -14.48 -19.69 28.99
C LYS A 483 -14.80 -20.32 30.34
N LYS A 484 -15.14 -19.49 31.34
CA LYS A 484 -15.53 -19.96 32.69
C LYS A 484 -16.84 -20.76 32.66
N GLN A 485 -17.84 -20.29 31.91
CA GLN A 485 -19.11 -21.00 31.73
C GLN A 485 -18.94 -22.38 31.07
N LYS A 486 -18.09 -22.48 30.04
CA LYS A 486 -17.79 -23.77 29.40
C LYS A 486 -17.06 -24.72 30.33
N ALA A 487 -16.13 -24.24 31.18
CA ALA A 487 -15.44 -25.04 32.15
C ALA A 487 -16.41 -25.54 33.25
N SER A 488 -17.34 -24.70 33.70
CA SER A 488 -18.37 -25.07 34.69
C SER A 488 -19.44 -26.03 34.15
N ALA A 489 -19.71 -26.01 32.84
CA ALA A 489 -20.64 -26.94 32.20
C ALA A 489 -20.00 -28.30 31.86
N ALA A 490 -18.69 -28.41 31.88
CA ALA A 490 -17.92 -29.64 31.65
C ALA A 490 -17.48 -30.35 32.93
N ALA A 491 -17.61 -29.68 34.10
CA ALA A 491 -17.40 -30.22 35.46
C ALA A 491 -18.73 -30.73 36.05
#